data_dd3223c901659a52feddcb1e3a1fcd4d
#
_entry.id   dd3223c901659a52feddcb1e3a1fcd4d
#
_cell.length_a   1.000
_cell.length_b   1.000
_cell.length_c   1.000
_cell.angle_alpha   90.00
_cell.angle_beta   90.00
_cell.angle_gamma   90.00
#
_symmetry.space_group_name_H-M   'P 1'
#
loop_
_entity.id
_entity.type
_entity.pdbx_description
1 polymer ?
#
loop_
_entity_poly.entity_id
_entity_poly.type
_entity_poly.pdbx_seq_one_letter_code
_entity_poly.pdbx_strand_id
1 'polypeptide(L)'
;MLIVIGVLDALLFYAGDILAMYGVLLFVGILLVRRSDAWVLAVAAVFFVLNALPGVDSMSISTAGPDLAALPPDLATMFTARAPVAAIVALGGPIGFACPFAIGLWAGRRRILERPAEYRTLLRVVAAVGISAAVLGAQPAALLVAGVYGRPGDGLLQWFGPLHDATGVLGGFGYAALICLVSVRLRNGGLVAAVAAVGQRSMTCYLLQSLVWFVVFTPFLLGLAGTLTVAGTALLAFGVWAASVALAEWMRRTGRRGPFETLTRRVTYSAIGGRGAGAVAPAGGAR
;
A
#
# COMPACT_ATOMS: atom_id res chain seq x y z
N MET A 1 13.29 -10.12 2.92
CA MET A 1 12.16 -10.52 3.79
C MET A 1 10.81 -10.13 3.22
N LEU A 2 10.54 -8.82 2.96
CA LEU A 2 9.27 -8.36 2.36
C LEU A 2 8.94 -9.09 1.06
N ILE A 3 9.91 -9.26 0.15
CA ILE A 3 9.71 -9.99 -1.11
C ILE A 3 9.21 -11.42 -0.85
N VAL A 4 9.81 -12.13 0.11
CA VAL A 4 9.41 -13.51 0.41
C VAL A 4 7.99 -13.57 0.98
N ILE A 5 7.68 -12.70 1.96
CA ILE A 5 6.33 -12.64 2.54
C ILE A 5 5.31 -12.27 1.48
N GLY A 6 5.60 -11.26 0.64
CA GLY A 6 4.69 -10.80 -0.40
C GLY A 6 4.46 -11.84 -1.50
N VAL A 7 5.51 -12.55 -1.93
CA VAL A 7 5.34 -13.66 -2.88
C VAL A 7 4.48 -14.77 -2.28
N LEU A 8 4.67 -15.10 -1.00
CA LEU A 8 3.82 -16.09 -0.33
C LEU A 8 2.38 -15.61 -0.21
N ASP A 9 2.15 -14.34 0.16
CA ASP A 9 0.81 -13.76 0.23
C ASP A 9 0.15 -13.76 -1.16
N ALA A 10 0.87 -13.33 -2.19
CA ALA A 10 0.37 -13.30 -3.57
C ALA A 10 -0.05 -14.68 -4.08
N LEU A 11 0.73 -15.71 -3.79
CA LEU A 11 0.42 -17.07 -4.24
C LEU A 11 -0.70 -17.72 -3.42
N LEU A 12 -0.73 -17.48 -2.10
CA LEU A 12 -1.62 -18.17 -1.20
C LEU A 12 -2.96 -17.45 -0.98
N PHE A 13 -2.94 -16.12 -0.85
CA PHE A 13 -4.12 -15.37 -0.41
C PHE A 13 -4.63 -14.38 -1.46
N TYR A 14 -3.79 -13.46 -1.96
CA TYR A 14 -4.24 -12.39 -2.85
C TYR A 14 -3.22 -12.07 -3.94
N ALA A 15 -3.53 -12.43 -5.20
CA ALA A 15 -2.62 -12.28 -6.34
C ALA A 15 -2.05 -10.86 -6.55
N GLY A 16 -2.79 -9.83 -6.16
CA GLY A 16 -2.39 -8.42 -6.24
C GLY A 16 -1.61 -7.92 -5.02
N ASP A 17 -0.93 -8.81 -4.25
CA ASP A 17 -0.13 -8.38 -3.10
C ASP A 17 0.97 -7.40 -3.47
N ILE A 18 1.11 -6.35 -2.66
CA ILE A 18 2.05 -5.24 -2.87
C ILE A 18 3.33 -5.36 -2.02
N LEU A 19 3.42 -6.31 -1.09
CA LEU A 19 4.59 -6.42 -0.21
C LEU A 19 5.85 -6.82 -0.97
N ALA A 20 5.72 -7.74 -1.95
CA ALA A 20 6.83 -8.13 -2.80
C ALA A 20 7.34 -6.93 -3.62
N MET A 21 6.44 -6.16 -4.22
CA MET A 21 6.72 -4.92 -4.94
C MET A 21 7.43 -3.89 -4.06
N TYR A 22 6.96 -3.66 -2.84
CA TYR A 22 7.65 -2.76 -1.89
C TYR A 22 9.06 -3.25 -1.56
N GLY A 23 9.24 -4.56 -1.44
CA GLY A 23 10.57 -5.13 -1.26
C GLY A 23 11.51 -4.82 -2.42
N VAL A 24 11.05 -4.95 -3.67
CA VAL A 24 11.80 -4.59 -4.88
C VAL A 24 12.05 -3.08 -4.93
N LEU A 25 11.04 -2.26 -4.67
CA LEU A 25 11.13 -0.81 -4.67
C LEU A 25 12.15 -0.30 -3.64
N LEU A 26 12.27 -0.92 -2.48
CA LEU A 26 13.29 -0.58 -1.49
C LEU A 26 14.71 -0.84 -1.99
N PHE A 27 14.96 -1.94 -2.74
CA PHE A 27 16.27 -2.18 -3.35
C PHE A 27 16.64 -1.10 -4.35
N VAL A 28 15.71 -0.74 -5.25
CA VAL A 28 15.91 0.37 -6.20
C VAL A 28 16.06 1.70 -5.46
N GLY A 29 15.26 1.90 -4.43
CA GLY A 29 15.25 3.09 -3.59
C GLY A 29 16.57 3.38 -2.89
N ILE A 30 17.39 2.35 -2.58
CA ILE A 30 18.73 2.53 -2.01
C ILE A 30 19.57 3.45 -2.90
N LEU A 31 19.41 3.37 -4.22
CA LEU A 31 20.13 4.22 -5.18
C LEU A 31 19.75 5.70 -5.03
N LEU A 32 18.56 6.01 -4.56
CA LEU A 32 18.06 7.37 -4.37
C LEU A 32 18.44 7.95 -3.01
N VAL A 33 18.72 7.12 -2.00
CA VAL A 33 18.97 7.58 -0.62
C VAL A 33 20.15 8.56 -0.53
N ARG A 34 21.17 8.41 -1.38
CA ARG A 34 22.36 9.28 -1.41
C ARG A 34 22.31 10.37 -2.49
N ARG A 35 21.26 10.44 -3.30
CA ARG A 35 21.11 11.44 -4.37
C ARG A 35 20.56 12.75 -3.82
N SER A 36 20.80 13.86 -4.53
CA SER A 36 20.25 15.17 -4.16
C SER A 36 18.72 15.20 -4.24
N ASP A 37 18.10 16.15 -3.56
CA ASP A 37 16.65 16.36 -3.62
C ASP A 37 16.17 16.61 -5.05
N ALA A 38 16.96 17.32 -5.89
CA ALA A 38 16.63 17.55 -7.29
C ALA A 38 16.50 16.24 -8.07
N TRP A 39 17.43 15.29 -7.85
CA TRP A 39 17.35 13.96 -8.47
C TRP A 39 16.13 13.16 -8.00
N VAL A 40 15.85 13.20 -6.71
CA VAL A 40 14.69 12.50 -6.13
C VAL A 40 13.38 13.05 -6.69
N LEU A 41 13.26 14.38 -6.79
CA LEU A 41 12.08 15.02 -7.37
C LEU A 41 11.99 14.82 -8.90
N ALA A 42 13.12 14.78 -9.61
CA ALA A 42 13.12 14.45 -11.04
C ALA A 42 12.60 13.01 -11.29
N VAL A 43 13.04 12.04 -10.50
CA VAL A 43 12.51 10.66 -10.54
C VAL A 43 11.01 10.66 -10.25
N ALA A 44 10.56 11.38 -9.23
CA ALA A 44 9.13 11.48 -8.93
C ALA A 44 8.34 12.03 -10.11
N ALA A 45 8.83 13.11 -10.75
CA ALA A 45 8.17 13.73 -11.89
C ALA A 45 8.13 12.80 -13.11
N VAL A 46 9.23 12.11 -13.43
CA VAL A 46 9.29 11.16 -14.55
C VAL A 46 8.28 10.04 -14.36
N PHE A 47 8.27 9.40 -13.19
CA PHE A 47 7.34 8.30 -12.93
C PHE A 47 5.89 8.76 -12.77
N PHE A 48 5.65 9.99 -12.33
CA PHE A 48 4.31 10.59 -12.35
C PHE A 48 3.80 10.74 -13.80
N VAL A 49 4.64 11.26 -14.69
CA VAL A 49 4.28 11.42 -16.11
C VAL A 49 4.07 10.06 -16.77
N LEU A 50 4.92 9.06 -16.48
CA LEU A 50 4.76 7.72 -17.02
C LEU A 50 3.41 7.11 -16.61
N ASN A 51 3.00 7.27 -15.36
CA ASN A 51 1.70 6.77 -14.87
C ASN A 51 0.49 7.54 -15.43
N ALA A 52 0.73 8.72 -15.99
CA ALA A 52 -0.31 9.50 -16.67
C ALA A 52 -0.45 9.15 -18.17
N LEU A 53 0.29 8.15 -18.66
CA LEU A 53 0.23 7.70 -20.05
C LEU A 53 -0.60 6.43 -20.19
N PRO A 54 -1.37 6.27 -21.28
CA PRO A 54 -2.09 5.04 -21.58
C PRO A 54 -1.19 3.82 -21.65
N GLY A 55 -1.67 2.68 -21.15
CA GLY A 55 -0.96 1.40 -21.17
C GLY A 55 -0.06 1.15 -19.96
N VAL A 56 0.10 2.11 -19.05
CA VAL A 56 0.79 1.96 -17.75
C VAL A 56 -0.19 2.00 -16.58
N ASP A 57 -1.44 2.35 -16.85
CA ASP A 57 -2.53 2.48 -15.90
C ASP A 57 -2.91 1.15 -15.23
N SER A 58 -3.34 1.23 -13.99
CA SER A 58 -3.82 0.09 -13.20
C SER A 58 -5.32 -0.16 -13.38
N MET A 59 -6.05 0.81 -13.93
CA MET A 59 -7.50 0.75 -14.07
C MET A 59 -7.91 0.32 -15.48
N SER A 60 -8.65 -0.78 -15.57
CA SER A 60 -9.30 -1.21 -16.81
C SER A 60 -10.81 -1.29 -16.64
N ILE A 61 -11.56 -0.68 -17.54
CA ILE A 61 -13.03 -0.78 -17.57
C ILE A 61 -13.40 -1.89 -18.55
N SER A 62 -13.82 -3.03 -18.00
CA SER A 62 -14.14 -4.24 -18.77
C SER A 62 -15.46 -4.83 -18.30
N THR A 63 -16.18 -5.47 -19.23
CA THR A 63 -17.34 -6.33 -18.95
C THR A 63 -16.95 -7.80 -18.79
N ALA A 64 -15.66 -8.13 -18.88
CA ALA A 64 -15.18 -9.50 -18.67
C ALA A 64 -15.41 -9.92 -17.21
N GLY A 65 -15.61 -11.20 -16.99
CA GLY A 65 -15.70 -11.78 -15.65
C GLY A 65 -14.39 -11.61 -14.87
N PRO A 66 -14.39 -11.88 -13.56
CA PRO A 66 -13.20 -11.83 -12.73
C PRO A 66 -12.09 -12.73 -13.27
N ASP A 67 -10.84 -12.26 -13.16
CA ASP A 67 -9.65 -13.02 -13.51
C ASP A 67 -9.55 -14.31 -12.66
N LEU A 68 -9.08 -15.38 -13.26
CA LEU A 68 -8.81 -16.66 -12.59
C LEU A 68 -7.79 -16.52 -11.43
N ALA A 69 -6.90 -15.54 -11.48
CA ALA A 69 -6.00 -15.24 -10.36
C ALA A 69 -6.74 -14.63 -9.16
N ALA A 70 -7.82 -13.87 -9.41
CA ALA A 70 -8.65 -13.29 -8.36
C ALA A 70 -9.60 -14.33 -7.74
N LEU A 71 -10.31 -15.08 -8.60
CA LEU A 71 -11.31 -16.08 -8.21
C LEU A 71 -10.99 -17.47 -8.82
N PRO A 72 -9.94 -18.16 -8.35
CA PRO A 72 -9.56 -19.48 -8.85
C PRO A 72 -10.60 -20.53 -8.46
N PRO A 73 -11.02 -21.43 -9.39
CA PRO A 73 -11.98 -22.50 -9.11
C PRO A 73 -11.40 -23.63 -8.26
N ASP A 74 -10.09 -23.81 -8.30
CA ASP A 74 -9.35 -24.88 -7.61
C ASP A 74 -7.92 -24.46 -7.28
N LEU A 75 -7.23 -25.28 -6.46
CA LEU A 75 -5.86 -25.01 -6.02
C LEU A 75 -4.83 -25.00 -7.17
N ALA A 76 -4.98 -25.87 -8.17
CA ALA A 76 -4.02 -25.94 -9.27
C ALA A 76 -4.11 -24.67 -10.13
N THR A 77 -5.31 -24.26 -10.48
CA THR A 77 -5.60 -23.01 -11.19
C THR A 77 -5.13 -21.80 -10.35
N MET A 78 -5.32 -21.84 -9.04
CA MET A 78 -4.85 -20.75 -8.14
C MET A 78 -3.36 -20.50 -8.31
N PHE A 79 -2.52 -21.51 -8.20
CA PHE A 79 -1.07 -21.33 -8.32
C PHE A 79 -0.63 -20.96 -9.73
N THR A 80 -1.19 -21.61 -10.76
CA THR A 80 -0.81 -21.34 -12.16
C THR A 80 -1.24 -19.96 -12.64
N ALA A 81 -2.42 -19.47 -12.22
CA ALA A 81 -2.90 -18.13 -12.58
C ALA A 81 -2.24 -17.03 -11.74
N ARG A 82 -1.98 -17.27 -10.44
CA ARG A 82 -1.40 -16.27 -9.56
C ARG A 82 0.10 -16.04 -9.76
N ALA A 83 0.87 -17.07 -10.13
CA ALA A 83 2.31 -16.94 -10.28
C ALA A 83 2.74 -15.84 -11.29
N PRO A 84 2.19 -15.77 -12.52
CA PRO A 84 2.53 -14.71 -13.46
C PRO A 84 2.06 -13.33 -12.96
N VAL A 85 0.87 -13.22 -12.35
CA VAL A 85 0.37 -11.96 -11.80
C VAL A 85 1.27 -11.46 -10.67
N ALA A 86 1.65 -12.34 -9.74
CA ALA A 86 2.58 -12.00 -8.66
C ALA A 86 3.92 -11.49 -9.19
N ALA A 87 4.46 -12.11 -10.25
CA ALA A 87 5.69 -11.67 -10.88
C ALA A 87 5.53 -10.29 -11.55
N ILE A 88 4.42 -10.06 -12.27
CA ILE A 88 4.12 -8.76 -12.90
C ILE A 88 3.97 -7.67 -11.83
N VAL A 89 3.22 -7.92 -10.76
CA VAL A 89 3.05 -6.95 -9.67
C VAL A 89 4.37 -6.67 -8.95
N ALA A 90 5.16 -7.71 -8.65
CA ALA A 90 6.43 -7.53 -7.93
C ALA A 90 7.46 -6.74 -8.74
N LEU A 91 7.56 -6.98 -10.05
CA LEU A 91 8.61 -6.41 -10.92
C LEU A 91 8.15 -5.15 -11.67
N GLY A 92 6.89 -5.11 -12.10
CA GLY A 92 6.30 -3.97 -12.82
C GLY A 92 5.70 -2.91 -11.90
N GLY A 93 5.10 -3.33 -10.79
CA GLY A 93 4.48 -2.42 -9.81
C GLY A 93 5.36 -1.29 -9.30
N PRO A 94 6.71 -1.46 -9.13
CA PRO A 94 7.60 -0.36 -8.79
C PRO A 94 7.50 0.85 -9.71
N ILE A 95 7.13 0.69 -10.98
CA ILE A 95 6.91 1.79 -11.92
C ILE A 95 5.77 2.69 -11.42
N GLY A 96 4.63 2.10 -11.04
CA GLY A 96 3.47 2.82 -10.52
C GLY A 96 3.72 3.51 -9.17
N PHE A 97 4.60 2.92 -8.34
CA PHE A 97 4.86 3.39 -6.98
C PHE A 97 6.15 4.20 -6.81
N ALA A 98 6.97 4.35 -7.84
CA ALA A 98 8.22 5.11 -7.77
C ALA A 98 7.99 6.59 -7.45
N CYS A 99 6.93 7.21 -8.01
CA CYS A 99 6.58 8.60 -7.71
C CYS A 99 6.25 8.79 -6.21
N PRO A 100 5.25 8.11 -5.61
CA PRO A 100 4.95 8.28 -4.20
C PRO A 100 6.12 7.88 -3.29
N PHE A 101 6.93 6.89 -3.67
CA PHE A 101 8.13 6.51 -2.93
C PHE A 101 9.16 7.64 -2.90
N ALA A 102 9.46 8.26 -4.05
CA ALA A 102 10.42 9.35 -4.15
C ALA A 102 9.95 10.60 -3.39
N ILE A 103 8.66 10.97 -3.51
CA ILE A 103 8.07 12.06 -2.73
C ILE A 103 8.13 11.75 -1.23
N GLY A 104 7.82 10.51 -0.83
CA GLY A 104 7.95 10.06 0.56
C GLY A 104 9.37 10.17 1.11
N LEU A 105 10.38 9.80 0.30
CA LEU A 105 11.78 9.95 0.66
C LEU A 105 12.19 11.43 0.83
N TRP A 106 11.77 12.30 -0.09
CA TRP A 106 12.01 13.74 0.00
C TRP A 106 11.32 14.36 1.24
N ALA A 107 10.06 14.02 1.48
CA ALA A 107 9.29 14.49 2.62
C ALA A 107 9.89 14.02 3.96
N GLY A 108 10.36 12.76 4.00
CA GLY A 108 11.05 12.20 5.17
C GLY A 108 12.37 12.91 5.48
N ARG A 109 13.19 13.22 4.46
CA ARG A 109 14.42 14.02 4.64
C ARG A 109 14.14 15.39 5.23
N ARG A 110 13.05 16.02 4.83
CA ARG A 110 12.58 17.32 5.31
C ARG A 110 11.83 17.25 6.63
N ARG A 111 11.55 16.06 7.13
CA ARG A 111 10.77 15.83 8.37
C ARG A 111 9.41 16.51 8.33
N ILE A 112 8.76 16.56 7.16
CA ILE A 112 7.51 17.30 6.97
C ILE A 112 6.42 16.79 7.91
N LEU A 113 6.31 15.47 8.09
CA LEU A 113 5.32 14.85 8.97
C LEU A 113 5.65 15.01 10.47
N GLU A 114 6.93 15.18 10.81
CA GLU A 114 7.38 15.40 12.19
C GLU A 114 7.21 16.86 12.62
N ARG A 115 7.27 17.80 11.65
CA ARG A 115 7.19 19.25 11.88
C ARG A 115 6.06 19.92 11.08
N PRO A 116 4.81 19.46 11.25
CA PRO A 116 3.70 19.93 10.42
C PRO A 116 3.39 21.43 10.59
N ALA A 117 3.77 22.03 11.71
CA ALA A 117 3.60 23.46 11.95
C ALA A 117 4.45 24.32 10.99
N GLU A 118 5.69 23.90 10.69
CA GLU A 118 6.59 24.58 9.76
C GLU A 118 6.10 24.49 8.31
N TYR A 119 5.40 23.41 7.95
CA TYR A 119 4.92 23.12 6.58
C TYR A 119 3.40 23.32 6.43
N ARG A 120 2.75 24.04 7.34
CA ARG A 120 1.29 24.13 7.39
C ARG A 120 0.65 24.62 6.09
N THR A 121 1.24 25.63 5.44
CA THR A 121 0.74 26.14 4.15
C THR A 121 0.89 25.12 3.05
N LEU A 122 2.06 24.49 2.92
CA LEU A 122 2.30 23.40 1.96
C LEU A 122 1.28 22.28 2.15
N LEU A 123 1.11 21.78 3.37
CA LEU A 123 0.18 20.70 3.69
C LEU A 123 -1.27 21.07 3.35
N ARG A 124 -1.71 22.32 3.59
CA ARG A 124 -3.05 22.77 3.23
C ARG A 124 -3.25 22.81 1.71
N VAL A 125 -2.28 23.33 0.96
CA VAL A 125 -2.33 23.39 -0.49
C VAL A 125 -2.35 21.99 -1.07
N VAL A 126 -1.45 21.11 -0.63
CA VAL A 126 -1.39 19.71 -1.09
C VAL A 126 -2.69 18.98 -0.75
N ALA A 127 -3.26 19.18 0.44
CA ALA A 127 -4.54 18.58 0.80
C ALA A 127 -5.67 19.07 -0.10
N ALA A 128 -5.81 20.39 -0.28
CA ALA A 128 -6.88 20.95 -1.09
C ALA A 128 -6.75 20.55 -2.56
N VAL A 129 -5.59 20.79 -3.17
CA VAL A 129 -5.36 20.51 -4.59
C VAL A 129 -5.41 19.00 -4.88
N GLY A 130 -4.72 18.20 -4.06
CA GLY A 130 -4.65 16.75 -4.28
C GLY A 130 -6.00 16.06 -4.17
N ILE A 131 -6.78 16.37 -3.12
CA ILE A 131 -8.11 15.77 -2.94
C ILE A 131 -9.07 16.24 -4.04
N SER A 132 -9.05 17.55 -4.39
CA SER A 132 -9.88 18.06 -5.48
C SER A 132 -9.53 17.42 -6.82
N ALA A 133 -8.23 17.27 -7.13
CA ALA A 133 -7.78 16.59 -8.33
C ALA A 133 -8.25 15.13 -8.39
N ALA A 134 -8.15 14.39 -7.28
CA ALA A 134 -8.61 13.00 -7.22
C ALA A 134 -10.12 12.88 -7.43
N VAL A 135 -10.90 13.74 -6.78
CA VAL A 135 -12.38 13.73 -6.94
C VAL A 135 -12.77 14.05 -8.38
N LEU A 136 -12.19 15.09 -8.97
CA LEU A 136 -12.50 15.50 -10.35
C LEU A 136 -12.00 14.48 -11.38
N GLY A 137 -10.78 13.95 -11.20
CA GLY A 137 -10.20 12.97 -12.12
C GLY A 137 -10.87 11.60 -12.08
N ALA A 138 -11.54 11.24 -10.99
CA ALA A 138 -12.32 10.02 -10.89
C ALA A 138 -13.70 10.12 -11.56
N GLN A 139 -14.22 11.35 -11.81
CA GLN A 139 -15.59 11.54 -12.31
C GLN A 139 -15.87 10.82 -13.65
N PRO A 140 -15.00 10.88 -14.69
CA PRO A 140 -15.30 10.21 -15.95
C PRO A 140 -15.55 8.71 -15.77
N ALA A 141 -14.71 8.03 -15.00
CA ALA A 141 -14.86 6.60 -14.72
C ALA A 141 -16.08 6.31 -13.84
N ALA A 142 -16.30 7.09 -12.79
CA ALA A 142 -17.42 6.92 -11.86
C ALA A 142 -18.78 7.11 -12.57
N LEU A 143 -18.91 8.13 -13.39
CA LEU A 143 -20.15 8.41 -14.13
C LEU A 143 -20.43 7.38 -15.23
N LEU A 144 -19.37 6.84 -15.87
CA LEU A 144 -19.50 5.74 -16.82
C LEU A 144 -20.01 4.48 -16.11
N VAL A 145 -19.41 4.10 -14.99
CA VAL A 145 -19.83 2.93 -14.21
C VAL A 145 -21.24 3.11 -13.65
N ALA A 146 -21.60 4.33 -13.28
CA ALA A 146 -22.97 4.66 -12.84
C ALA A 146 -24.02 4.66 -13.99
N GLY A 147 -23.59 4.49 -15.24
CA GLY A 147 -24.50 4.47 -16.39
C GLY A 147 -25.08 5.84 -16.75
N VAL A 148 -24.46 6.94 -16.31
CA VAL A 148 -24.94 8.31 -16.59
C VAL A 148 -24.76 8.65 -18.08
N TYR A 149 -23.78 8.07 -18.74
CA TYR A 149 -23.58 8.16 -20.18
C TYR A 149 -23.11 6.82 -20.77
N GLY A 150 -23.32 6.65 -22.08
CA GLY A 150 -22.92 5.44 -22.78
C GLY A 150 -21.38 5.30 -22.87
N ARG A 151 -20.92 4.09 -23.16
CA ARG A 151 -19.49 3.81 -23.34
C ARG A 151 -18.89 4.71 -24.44
N PRO A 152 -17.88 5.52 -24.15
CA PRO A 152 -17.21 6.32 -25.15
C PRO A 152 -16.38 5.44 -26.09
N GLY A 153 -15.96 6.00 -27.26
CA GLY A 153 -15.05 5.30 -28.16
C GLY A 153 -13.71 4.99 -27.50
N ASP A 154 -13.04 3.95 -27.98
CA ASP A 154 -11.82 3.40 -27.35
C ASP A 154 -10.68 4.46 -27.23
N GLY A 155 -10.60 5.39 -28.21
CA GLY A 155 -9.63 6.49 -28.16
C GLY A 155 -9.80 7.43 -26.96
N LEU A 156 -11.01 7.60 -26.43
CA LEU A 156 -11.24 8.38 -25.21
C LEU A 156 -11.15 7.49 -23.97
N LEU A 157 -11.65 6.27 -24.04
CA LEU A 157 -11.70 5.34 -22.93
C LEU A 157 -10.30 5.01 -22.40
N GLN A 158 -9.29 4.90 -23.29
CA GLN A 158 -7.92 4.63 -22.89
C GLN A 158 -7.29 5.69 -21.95
N TRP A 159 -7.88 6.90 -21.86
CA TRP A 159 -7.40 7.96 -20.98
C TRP A 159 -8.04 7.95 -19.60
N PHE A 160 -9.09 7.16 -19.38
CA PHE A 160 -9.80 7.13 -18.09
C PHE A 160 -8.93 6.53 -16.98
N GLY A 161 -8.22 5.43 -17.28
CA GLY A 161 -7.28 4.80 -16.37
C GLY A 161 -6.14 5.75 -15.98
N PRO A 162 -5.35 6.26 -16.94
CA PRO A 162 -4.26 7.22 -16.68
C PRO A 162 -4.69 8.46 -15.90
N LEU A 163 -5.85 9.04 -16.25
CA LEU A 163 -6.39 10.19 -15.53
C LEU A 163 -6.71 9.83 -14.07
N HIS A 164 -7.36 8.69 -13.85
CA HIS A 164 -7.69 8.21 -12.53
C HIS A 164 -6.44 7.95 -11.69
N ASP A 165 -5.45 7.28 -12.25
CA ASP A 165 -4.20 6.92 -11.56
C ASP A 165 -3.37 8.16 -11.23
N ALA A 166 -3.15 9.06 -12.18
CA ALA A 166 -2.38 10.28 -11.95
C ALA A 166 -3.04 11.18 -10.89
N THR A 167 -4.36 11.40 -11.00
CA THR A 167 -5.09 12.21 -10.02
C THR A 167 -5.23 11.49 -8.68
N GLY A 168 -5.31 10.16 -8.68
CA GLY A 168 -5.29 9.32 -7.48
C GLY A 168 -3.99 9.44 -6.70
N VAL A 169 -2.84 9.49 -7.38
CA VAL A 169 -1.53 9.76 -6.74
C VAL A 169 -1.52 11.12 -6.05
N LEU A 170 -2.05 12.17 -6.71
CA LEU A 170 -2.20 13.50 -6.10
C LEU A 170 -3.14 13.45 -4.88
N GLY A 171 -4.24 12.70 -5.00
CA GLY A 171 -5.16 12.46 -3.89
C GLY A 171 -4.50 11.77 -2.71
N GLY A 172 -3.65 10.77 -2.95
CA GLY A 172 -2.86 10.10 -1.92
C GLY A 172 -1.99 11.08 -1.12
N PHE A 173 -1.29 11.99 -1.80
CA PHE A 173 -0.56 13.08 -1.14
C PHE A 173 -1.49 14.03 -0.40
N GLY A 174 -2.66 14.34 -0.98
CA GLY A 174 -3.69 15.18 -0.37
C GLY A 174 -4.21 14.59 0.94
N TYR A 175 -4.56 13.31 0.97
CA TYR A 175 -5.00 12.62 2.19
C TYR A 175 -3.88 12.52 3.22
N ALA A 176 -2.65 12.22 2.83
CA ALA A 176 -1.51 12.20 3.75
C ALA A 176 -1.30 13.57 4.42
N ALA A 177 -1.38 14.65 3.63
CA ALA A 177 -1.29 16.01 4.14
C ALA A 177 -2.46 16.38 5.08
N LEU A 178 -3.69 15.98 4.72
CA LEU A 178 -4.87 16.19 5.57
C LEU A 178 -4.75 15.45 6.90
N ILE A 179 -4.38 14.17 6.87
CA ILE A 179 -4.17 13.37 8.08
C ILE A 179 -3.09 14.00 8.97
N CYS A 180 -1.99 14.47 8.37
CA CYS A 180 -0.93 15.17 9.10
C CYS A 180 -1.45 16.46 9.79
N LEU A 181 -2.25 17.26 9.09
CA LEU A 181 -2.86 18.49 9.67
C LEU A 181 -3.86 18.19 10.78
N VAL A 182 -4.64 17.12 10.62
CA VAL A 182 -5.64 16.70 11.62
C VAL A 182 -4.96 16.10 12.84
N SER A 183 -3.90 15.28 12.65
CA SER A 183 -3.19 14.61 13.75
C SER A 183 -2.64 15.56 14.79
N VAL A 184 -2.21 16.78 14.39
CA VAL A 184 -1.73 17.83 15.30
C VAL A 184 -2.83 18.30 16.26
N ARG A 185 -4.09 18.20 15.85
CA ARG A 185 -5.25 18.66 16.63
C ARG A 185 -5.90 17.54 17.45
N LEU A 186 -5.58 16.30 17.13
CA LEU A 186 -6.13 15.14 17.86
C LEU A 186 -5.46 15.04 19.22
N ARG A 187 -6.29 15.00 20.26
CA ARG A 187 -5.82 14.71 21.63
C ARG A 187 -5.49 13.21 21.71
N ASN A 188 -4.51 12.86 22.54
CA ASN A 188 -4.13 11.47 22.82
C ASN A 188 -5.26 10.75 23.55
N GLY A 189 -6.29 10.34 22.81
CA GLY A 189 -7.42 9.55 23.30
C GLY A 189 -7.29 8.06 22.94
N GLY A 190 -8.09 7.23 23.60
CA GLY A 190 -8.08 5.78 23.38
C GLY A 190 -8.30 5.36 21.93
N LEU A 191 -9.16 6.08 21.19
CA LEU A 191 -9.42 5.81 19.77
C LEU A 191 -8.18 6.10 18.90
N VAL A 192 -7.52 7.24 19.14
CA VAL A 192 -6.30 7.61 18.43
C VAL A 192 -5.19 6.59 18.69
N ALA A 193 -5.05 6.15 19.95
CA ALA A 193 -4.09 5.12 20.33
C ALA A 193 -4.40 3.77 19.66
N ALA A 194 -5.67 3.39 19.53
CA ALA A 194 -6.09 2.16 18.87
C ALA A 194 -5.80 2.18 17.36
N VAL A 195 -6.10 3.30 16.68
CA VAL A 195 -5.77 3.46 15.24
C VAL A 195 -4.26 3.48 15.03
N ALA A 196 -3.50 4.18 15.89
CA ALA A 196 -2.04 4.18 15.84
C ALA A 196 -1.45 2.76 16.10
N ALA A 197 -2.12 1.95 16.93
CA ALA A 197 -1.72 0.56 17.16
C ALA A 197 -1.82 -0.30 15.91
N VAL A 198 -2.80 -0.05 15.02
CA VAL A 198 -2.91 -0.72 13.71
C VAL A 198 -1.71 -0.36 12.83
N GLY A 199 -1.36 0.93 12.74
CA GLY A 199 -0.19 1.37 11.98
C GLY A 199 1.12 0.74 12.44
N GLN A 200 1.30 0.54 13.76
CA GLN A 200 2.48 -0.13 14.32
C GLN A 200 2.50 -1.65 14.06
N ARG A 201 1.37 -2.24 13.66
CA ARG A 201 1.17 -3.67 13.38
C ARG A 201 0.58 -3.88 11.99
N SER A 202 0.91 -2.95 11.08
CA SER A 202 0.30 -2.86 9.75
C SER A 202 0.48 -4.13 8.92
N MET A 203 1.65 -4.76 8.97
CA MET A 203 1.91 -6.01 8.25
C MET A 203 1.04 -7.16 8.77
N THR A 204 0.93 -7.30 10.09
CA THR A 204 0.07 -8.32 10.71
C THR A 204 -1.40 -8.10 10.36
N CYS A 205 -1.89 -6.85 10.45
CA CYS A 205 -3.27 -6.52 10.11
C CYS A 205 -3.55 -6.70 8.61
N TYR A 206 -2.59 -6.35 7.75
CA TYR A 206 -2.70 -6.51 6.29
C TYR A 206 -2.83 -8.00 5.91
N LEU A 207 -1.91 -8.84 6.37
CA LEU A 207 -1.95 -10.28 6.07
C LEU A 207 -3.18 -10.98 6.66
N LEU A 208 -3.69 -10.51 7.81
CA LEU A 208 -4.97 -10.98 8.34
C LEU A 208 -6.12 -10.67 7.37
N GLN A 209 -6.14 -9.47 6.79
CA GLN A 209 -7.17 -9.11 5.82
C GLN A 209 -7.05 -9.95 4.54
N SER A 210 -5.84 -10.15 3.99
CA SER A 210 -5.62 -11.03 2.84
C SER A 210 -6.17 -12.44 3.10
N LEU A 211 -5.91 -13.01 4.29
CA LEU A 211 -6.43 -14.30 4.70
C LEU A 211 -7.97 -14.31 4.76
N VAL A 212 -8.59 -13.29 5.34
CA VAL A 212 -10.06 -13.22 5.43
C VAL A 212 -10.69 -13.14 4.05
N TRP A 213 -10.16 -12.29 3.17
CA TRP A 213 -10.67 -12.16 1.79
C TRP A 213 -10.50 -13.46 1.00
N PHE A 214 -9.37 -14.14 1.16
CA PHE A 214 -9.14 -15.45 0.57
C PHE A 214 -10.20 -16.45 1.01
N VAL A 215 -10.47 -16.56 2.32
CA VAL A 215 -11.48 -17.51 2.84
C VAL A 215 -12.88 -17.16 2.36
N VAL A 216 -13.23 -15.89 2.36
CA VAL A 216 -14.61 -15.44 2.05
C VAL A 216 -14.93 -15.54 0.56
N PHE A 217 -14.00 -15.12 -0.31
CA PHE A 217 -14.31 -14.95 -1.73
C PHE A 217 -13.84 -16.08 -2.64
N THR A 218 -12.89 -16.91 -2.21
CA THR A 218 -12.40 -18.02 -3.03
C THR A 218 -13.48 -19.06 -3.27
N PRO A 219 -13.75 -19.45 -4.55
CA PRO A 219 -14.85 -20.32 -4.92
C PRO A 219 -14.85 -21.69 -4.23
N PHE A 220 -13.67 -22.30 -4.04
CA PHE A 220 -13.54 -23.60 -3.37
C PHE A 220 -13.49 -23.52 -1.83
N LEU A 221 -13.67 -22.32 -1.24
CA LEU A 221 -13.85 -22.09 0.20
C LEU A 221 -15.29 -21.63 0.47
N LEU A 222 -15.51 -20.42 0.94
CA LEU A 222 -16.87 -19.92 1.17
C LEU A 222 -17.57 -19.44 -0.12
N GLY A 223 -16.82 -19.05 -1.15
CA GLY A 223 -17.33 -18.74 -2.49
C GLY A 223 -18.35 -17.60 -2.53
N LEU A 224 -18.27 -16.63 -1.63
CA LEU A 224 -19.27 -15.55 -1.53
C LEU A 224 -19.09 -14.43 -2.58
N ALA A 225 -18.15 -14.60 -3.52
CA ALA A 225 -18.00 -13.67 -4.64
C ALA A 225 -19.28 -13.69 -5.51
N GLY A 226 -19.83 -12.50 -5.78
CA GLY A 226 -21.08 -12.36 -6.56
C GLY A 226 -22.36 -12.68 -5.80
N THR A 227 -22.33 -13.22 -4.59
CA THR A 227 -23.51 -13.48 -3.75
C THR A 227 -23.82 -12.35 -2.79
N LEU A 228 -22.78 -11.66 -2.32
CA LEU A 228 -22.93 -10.51 -1.44
C LEU A 228 -23.35 -9.26 -2.23
N THR A 229 -24.31 -8.52 -1.69
CA THR A 229 -24.61 -7.16 -2.19
C THR A 229 -23.46 -6.21 -1.88
N VAL A 230 -23.40 -5.06 -2.55
CA VAL A 230 -22.41 -4.01 -2.25
C VAL A 230 -22.46 -3.61 -0.78
N ALA A 231 -23.66 -3.46 -0.20
CA ALA A 231 -23.83 -3.15 1.22
C ALA A 231 -23.31 -4.29 2.13
N GLY A 232 -23.59 -5.55 1.77
CA GLY A 232 -23.08 -6.72 2.50
C GLY A 232 -21.54 -6.79 2.49
N THR A 233 -20.93 -6.54 1.32
CA THR A 233 -19.47 -6.47 1.19
C THR A 233 -18.88 -5.31 2.00
N ALA A 234 -19.52 -4.14 1.99
CA ALA A 234 -19.09 -3.00 2.79
C ALA A 234 -19.17 -3.26 4.30
N LEU A 235 -20.24 -3.90 4.77
CA LEU A 235 -20.38 -4.31 6.17
C LEU A 235 -19.31 -5.32 6.56
N LEU A 236 -19.02 -6.30 5.71
CA LEU A 236 -17.93 -7.26 5.92
C LEU A 236 -16.58 -6.54 6.00
N ALA A 237 -16.29 -5.64 5.08
CA ALA A 237 -15.06 -4.85 5.08
C ALA A 237 -14.90 -4.03 6.36
N PHE A 238 -15.97 -3.36 6.81
CA PHE A 238 -15.97 -2.64 8.06
C PHE A 238 -15.73 -3.56 9.26
N GLY A 239 -16.38 -4.72 9.29
CA GLY A 239 -16.20 -5.72 10.34
C GLY A 239 -14.77 -6.24 10.43
N VAL A 240 -14.14 -6.56 9.29
CA VAL A 240 -12.73 -7.00 9.23
C VAL A 240 -11.78 -5.89 9.66
N TRP A 241 -12.04 -4.65 9.25
CA TRP A 241 -11.28 -3.50 9.71
C TRP A 241 -11.42 -3.30 11.23
N ALA A 242 -12.64 -3.32 11.76
CA ALA A 242 -12.88 -3.18 13.19
C ALA A 242 -12.22 -4.31 14.01
N ALA A 243 -12.25 -5.55 13.51
CA ALA A 243 -11.54 -6.67 14.12
C ALA A 243 -10.02 -6.47 14.12
N SER A 244 -9.45 -5.91 13.02
CA SER A 244 -8.03 -5.55 12.93
C SER A 244 -7.66 -4.48 13.96
N VAL A 245 -8.52 -3.46 14.16
CA VAL A 245 -8.32 -2.43 15.19
C VAL A 245 -8.38 -3.03 16.58
N ALA A 246 -9.37 -3.88 16.87
CA ALA A 246 -9.52 -4.54 18.16
C ALA A 246 -8.32 -5.44 18.49
N LEU A 247 -7.85 -6.23 17.50
CA LEU A 247 -6.68 -7.08 17.62
C LEU A 247 -5.40 -6.26 17.89
N ALA A 248 -5.18 -5.19 17.14
CA ALA A 248 -4.02 -4.33 17.31
C ALA A 248 -4.03 -3.62 18.68
N GLU A 249 -5.19 -3.17 19.13
CA GLU A 249 -5.37 -2.57 20.45
C GLU A 249 -5.14 -3.57 21.57
N TRP A 250 -5.66 -4.80 21.45
CA TRP A 250 -5.39 -5.88 22.38
C TRP A 250 -3.89 -6.17 22.48
N MET A 251 -3.20 -6.30 21.34
CA MET A 251 -1.74 -6.49 21.30
C MET A 251 -1.00 -5.31 21.93
N ARG A 252 -1.48 -4.07 21.75
CA ARG A 252 -0.91 -2.88 22.39
C ARG A 252 -1.04 -2.94 23.91
N ARG A 253 -2.22 -3.25 24.42
CA ARG A 253 -2.48 -3.36 25.87
C ARG A 253 -1.69 -4.47 26.55
N THR A 254 -1.47 -5.56 25.84
CA THR A 254 -0.69 -6.71 26.35
C THR A 254 0.81 -6.59 26.12
N GLY A 255 1.30 -5.44 25.60
CA GLY A 255 2.71 -5.21 25.29
C GLY A 255 3.26 -6.08 24.15
N ARG A 256 2.38 -6.75 23.39
CA ARG A 256 2.78 -7.64 22.29
C ARG A 256 2.99 -6.85 21.00
N ARG A 257 4.03 -7.22 20.28
CA ARG A 257 4.23 -6.80 18.89
C ARG A 257 3.47 -7.75 17.97
N GLY A 258 3.15 -7.28 16.76
CA GLY A 258 2.59 -8.18 15.75
C GLY A 258 3.57 -9.31 15.41
N PRO A 259 3.08 -10.52 15.08
CA PRO A 259 3.94 -11.66 14.77
C PRO A 259 4.83 -11.38 13.54
N PHE A 260 4.30 -10.77 12.50
CA PHE A 260 5.07 -10.47 11.28
C PHE A 260 6.06 -9.32 11.46
N GLU A 261 5.74 -8.31 12.27
CA GLU A 261 6.68 -7.26 12.68
C GLU A 261 7.84 -7.86 13.50
N THR A 262 7.54 -8.81 14.37
CA THR A 262 8.55 -9.51 15.18
C THR A 262 9.44 -10.37 14.29
N LEU A 263 8.87 -11.12 13.35
CA LEU A 263 9.59 -11.93 12.38
C LEU A 263 10.54 -11.08 11.52
N THR A 264 10.03 -9.99 10.97
CA THR A 264 10.82 -9.07 10.13
C THR A 264 12.00 -8.48 10.91
N ARG A 265 11.77 -8.06 12.14
CA ARG A 265 12.83 -7.56 13.01
C ARG A 265 13.87 -8.62 13.33
N ARG A 266 13.47 -9.82 13.70
CA ARG A 266 14.41 -10.92 13.99
C ARG A 266 15.33 -11.19 12.81
N VAL A 267 14.78 -11.34 11.60
CA VAL A 267 15.57 -11.59 10.39
C VAL A 267 16.50 -10.42 10.06
N THR A 268 16.02 -9.18 10.20
CA THR A 268 16.84 -7.99 9.88
C THR A 268 17.98 -7.79 10.87
N TYR A 269 17.74 -7.95 12.17
CA TYR A 269 18.74 -7.68 13.19
C TYR A 269 19.64 -8.87 13.50
N SER A 270 19.23 -10.11 13.30
CA SER A 270 20.13 -11.28 13.40
C SER A 270 21.24 -11.22 12.35
N ALA A 271 20.94 -10.71 11.15
CA ALA A 271 21.96 -10.50 10.11
C ALA A 271 22.98 -9.41 10.45
N ILE A 272 22.65 -8.46 11.34
CA ILE A 272 23.53 -7.38 11.78
C ILE A 272 24.32 -7.79 13.03
N GLY A 273 23.72 -8.51 13.98
CA GLY A 273 24.34 -8.95 15.23
C GLY A 273 25.44 -10.01 15.05
N GLY A 274 25.39 -10.81 13.98
CA GLY A 274 26.44 -11.78 13.65
C GLY A 274 27.76 -11.16 13.17
N ARG A 275 27.77 -9.87 12.82
CA ARG A 275 28.99 -9.14 12.41
C ARG A 275 29.68 -8.35 13.54
N GLY A 276 29.02 -8.17 14.71
CA GLY A 276 29.53 -7.38 15.84
C GLY A 276 30.10 -8.18 17.01
N ALA A 277 29.93 -9.49 17.03
CA ALA A 277 30.38 -10.32 18.16
C ALA A 277 31.85 -10.79 18.07
N GLY A 278 32.58 -10.34 17.04
CA GLY A 278 33.99 -10.76 16.81
C GLY A 278 35.07 -9.78 17.25
N ALA A 279 34.76 -8.64 17.84
CA ALA A 279 35.77 -7.61 18.13
C ALA A 279 35.50 -6.84 19.41
N VAL A 280 35.48 -7.49 20.56
CA VAL A 280 35.93 -6.86 21.84
C VAL A 280 36.45 -7.99 22.71
N ALA A 281 37.76 -8.27 22.59
CA ALA A 281 38.52 -8.95 23.65
C ALA A 281 38.63 -7.99 24.85
N PRO A 282 38.39 -8.43 26.10
CA PRO A 282 38.63 -7.61 27.24
C PRO A 282 40.15 -7.41 27.38
N ALA A 283 40.62 -6.18 27.24
CA ALA A 283 41.97 -5.80 27.64
C ALA A 283 42.10 -6.08 29.13
N GLY A 284 43.00 -7.00 29.41
CA GLY A 284 43.26 -7.49 30.73
C GLY A 284 43.60 -6.39 31.72
N GLY A 285 43.16 -6.59 32.95
CA GLY A 285 43.57 -5.83 34.08
C GLY A 285 45.05 -5.99 34.38
N ALA A 286 45.65 -4.93 34.80
CA ALA A 286 46.87 -4.95 35.61
C ALA A 286 46.88 -3.70 36.52
N ARG A 287 46.79 -4.01 37.78
CA ARG A 287 47.21 -3.24 38.99
C ARG A 287 46.34 -2.07 39.42
#